data_01b70565375c1792bde5bca606cdc9b3
#
_entry.id   01b70565375c1792bde5bca606cdc9b3
#
_cell.length_a   1.000
_cell.length_b   1.000
_cell.length_c   1.000
_cell.angle_alpha   90.00
_cell.angle_beta   90.00
_cell.angle_gamma   90.00
#
_symmetry.space_group_name_H-M   'P 1'
#
loop_
_entity.id
_entity.type
_entity.pdbx_description
1 polymer ?
#
loop_
_entity_poly.entity_id
_entity_poly.type
_entity_poly.pdbx_seq_one_letter_code
_entity_poly.pdbx_strand_id
1 'polypeptide(L)'
;MLKGIPKILSPELLKVLSEMGHSDRLVISDGNFPAESMGKDAVVIRCDGHGVPELLDAILQVFPLDTYVEHPVNLMEVMPGDDVETPIWDTYKEIIRKYDDRGDAVVGNIERFAFYDEAKTAYAIIATGESALYANVMLQKGVVTD
;
A
#
# COMPACT_ATOMS: atom_id res chain seq x y z
N MET A 1 18.20 -15.32 1.66
CA MET A 1 17.98 -14.10 0.84
C MET A 1 17.97 -14.47 -0.65
N LEU A 2 17.26 -13.70 -1.45
CA LEU A 2 17.19 -13.90 -2.90
C LEU A 2 17.95 -12.79 -3.63
N LYS A 3 18.58 -13.14 -4.76
CA LYS A 3 19.17 -12.14 -5.64
C LYS A 3 18.08 -11.32 -6.33
N GLY A 4 18.29 -10.02 -6.47
CA GLY A 4 17.37 -9.14 -7.19
C GLY A 4 16.09 -8.79 -6.41
N ILE A 5 15.95 -9.25 -5.19
CA ILE A 5 14.79 -8.96 -4.33
C ILE A 5 15.26 -8.03 -3.20
N PRO A 6 14.53 -6.94 -2.94
CA PRO A 6 14.85 -6.06 -1.83
C PRO A 6 14.86 -6.81 -0.50
N LYS A 7 15.89 -6.58 0.30
CA LYS A 7 16.09 -7.31 1.57
C LYS A 7 15.00 -7.04 2.60
N ILE A 8 14.33 -5.90 2.49
CA ILE A 8 13.23 -5.52 3.39
C ILE A 8 12.00 -6.43 3.21
N LEU A 9 11.86 -7.05 2.04
CA LEU A 9 10.77 -7.99 1.78
C LEU A 9 11.07 -9.32 2.47
N SER A 10 10.45 -9.54 3.63
CA SER A 10 10.59 -10.77 4.40
C SER A 10 10.04 -11.97 3.63
N PRO A 11 10.44 -13.21 3.98
CA PRO A 11 9.83 -14.41 3.37
C PRO A 11 8.30 -14.44 3.50
N GLU A 12 7.78 -14.03 4.65
CA GLU A 12 6.34 -13.94 4.88
C GLU A 12 5.67 -12.94 3.94
N LEU A 13 6.25 -11.75 3.80
CA LEU A 13 5.72 -10.73 2.89
C LEU A 13 5.82 -11.16 1.43
N LEU A 14 6.94 -11.75 1.02
CA LEU A 14 7.10 -12.28 -0.34
C LEU A 14 6.06 -13.36 -0.65
N LYS A 15 5.80 -14.26 0.30
CA LYS A 15 4.78 -15.29 0.17
C LYS A 15 3.42 -14.65 -0.12
N VAL A 16 3.02 -13.66 0.67
CA VAL A 16 1.73 -12.96 0.51
C VAL A 16 1.65 -12.26 -0.85
N LEU A 17 2.68 -11.52 -1.23
CA LEU A 17 2.70 -10.82 -2.53
C LEU A 17 2.58 -11.80 -3.70
N SER A 18 3.23 -12.97 -3.58
CA SER A 18 3.19 -14.02 -4.59
C SER A 18 1.83 -14.72 -4.67
N GLU A 19 1.16 -14.91 -3.54
CA GLU A 19 -0.16 -15.54 -3.48
C GLU A 19 -1.28 -14.65 -4.00
N MET A 20 -1.13 -13.33 -3.88
CA MET A 20 -2.14 -12.37 -4.32
C MET A 20 -2.39 -12.51 -5.82
N GLY A 21 -3.66 -12.52 -6.19
CA GLY A 21 -4.10 -12.59 -7.57
C GLY A 21 -4.50 -11.22 -8.13
N HIS A 22 -4.97 -11.22 -9.38
CA HIS A 22 -5.46 -10.02 -10.05
C HIS A 22 -6.62 -9.39 -9.25
N SER A 23 -6.56 -8.11 -9.05
CA SER A 23 -7.49 -7.26 -8.29
C SER A 23 -7.48 -7.45 -6.77
N ASP A 24 -6.69 -8.35 -6.22
CA ASP A 24 -6.47 -8.39 -4.77
C ASP A 24 -5.81 -7.08 -4.30
N ARG A 25 -6.18 -6.65 -3.11
CA ARG A 25 -5.68 -5.39 -2.55
C ARG A 25 -4.76 -5.61 -1.37
N LEU A 26 -3.74 -4.76 -1.30
CA LEU A 26 -2.76 -4.70 -0.23
C LEU A 26 -2.83 -3.32 0.42
N VAL A 27 -2.95 -3.28 1.74
CA VAL A 27 -2.85 -2.03 2.50
C VAL A 27 -1.47 -1.96 3.14
N ILE A 28 -0.78 -0.82 2.94
CA ILE A 28 0.42 -0.47 3.69
C ILE A 28 0.01 0.64 4.64
N SER A 29 -0.08 0.32 5.92
CA SER A 29 -0.69 1.21 6.90
C SER A 29 0.34 1.95 7.74
N ASP A 30 -0.03 3.15 8.17
CA ASP A 30 0.77 3.90 9.15
C ASP A 30 0.68 3.30 10.55
N GLY A 31 1.47 3.84 11.49
CA GLY A 31 1.57 3.30 12.84
C GLY A 31 0.31 3.46 13.70
N ASN A 32 -0.63 4.30 13.27
CA ASN A 32 -1.88 4.56 13.99
C ASN A 32 -3.08 3.81 13.39
N PHE A 33 -2.91 3.22 12.22
CA PHE A 33 -3.97 2.46 11.56
C PHE A 33 -4.32 1.21 12.40
N PRO A 34 -5.61 0.90 12.57
CA PRO A 34 -6.03 -0.26 13.35
C PRO A 34 -5.88 -1.57 12.55
N ALA A 35 -4.64 -1.94 12.22
CA ALA A 35 -4.33 -3.04 11.32
C ALA A 35 -4.88 -4.38 11.82
N GLU A 36 -4.75 -4.68 13.11
CA GLU A 36 -5.21 -5.96 13.66
C GLU A 36 -6.75 -6.05 13.67
N SER A 37 -7.45 -4.97 14.01
CA SER A 37 -8.91 -4.99 14.02
C SER A 37 -9.51 -4.95 12.61
N MET A 38 -8.91 -4.19 11.69
CA MET A 38 -9.35 -4.17 10.29
C MET A 38 -8.98 -5.46 9.56
N GLY A 39 -7.87 -6.09 9.94
CA GLY A 39 -7.33 -7.27 9.29
C GLY A 39 -7.77 -8.61 9.88
N LYS A 40 -8.91 -8.69 10.57
CA LYS A 40 -9.37 -9.96 11.16
C LYS A 40 -9.55 -11.07 10.13
N ASP A 41 -9.97 -10.72 8.92
CA ASP A 41 -10.15 -11.64 7.80
C ASP A 41 -9.05 -11.52 6.74
N ALA A 42 -7.99 -10.77 7.04
CA ALA A 42 -6.84 -10.56 6.17
C ALA A 42 -5.56 -11.13 6.79
N VAL A 43 -4.52 -11.25 5.99
CA VAL A 43 -3.19 -11.55 6.51
C VAL A 43 -2.59 -10.23 7.02
N VAL A 44 -2.24 -10.15 8.30
CA VAL A 44 -1.57 -8.98 8.86
C VAL A 44 -0.08 -9.29 9.01
N ILE A 45 0.76 -8.45 8.41
CA ILE A 45 2.21 -8.57 8.48
C ILE A 45 2.77 -7.37 9.23
N ARG A 46 3.51 -7.64 10.32
CA ARG A 46 4.11 -6.59 11.14
C ARG A 46 5.46 -6.15 10.57
N CYS A 47 5.59 -4.84 10.31
CA CYS A 47 6.83 -4.20 9.87
C CYS A 47 7.07 -2.92 10.70
N ASP A 48 6.88 -2.99 12.01
CA ASP A 48 6.86 -1.83 12.91
C ASP A 48 8.15 -1.00 12.91
N GLY A 49 9.27 -1.61 12.54
CA GLY A 49 10.56 -0.92 12.46
C GLY A 49 10.78 -0.13 11.17
N HIS A 50 9.82 -0.12 10.25
CA HIS A 50 9.95 0.48 8.92
C HIS A 50 8.87 1.53 8.67
N GLY A 51 9.19 2.52 7.82
CA GLY A 51 8.22 3.48 7.32
C GLY A 51 7.56 2.99 6.04
N VAL A 52 6.48 3.64 5.64
CA VAL A 52 5.73 3.28 4.42
C VAL A 52 6.56 3.51 3.14
N PRO A 53 7.31 4.62 2.97
CA PRO A 53 8.01 4.86 1.70
C PRO A 53 8.97 3.73 1.31
N GLU A 54 9.78 3.24 2.24
CA GLU A 54 10.75 2.18 1.92
C GLU A 54 10.08 0.85 1.58
N LEU A 55 8.95 0.54 2.22
CA LEU A 55 8.16 -0.64 1.90
C LEU A 55 7.45 -0.50 0.55
N LEU A 56 6.86 0.65 0.28
CA LEU A 56 6.21 0.93 -1.00
C LEU A 56 7.20 0.78 -2.16
N ASP A 57 8.40 1.37 -2.03
CA ASP A 57 9.44 1.28 -3.04
C ASP A 57 9.85 -0.18 -3.30
N ALA A 58 10.08 -0.94 -2.24
CA ALA A 58 10.46 -2.34 -2.34
C ALA A 58 9.36 -3.20 -2.97
N ILE A 59 8.12 -3.00 -2.55
CA ILE A 59 6.96 -3.77 -3.04
C ILE A 59 6.73 -3.51 -4.53
N LEU A 60 6.80 -2.27 -4.98
CA LEU A 60 6.55 -1.92 -6.39
C LEU A 60 7.60 -2.49 -7.34
N GLN A 61 8.75 -2.94 -6.84
CA GLN A 61 9.73 -3.65 -7.68
C GLN A 61 9.22 -5.03 -8.13
N VAL A 62 8.29 -5.62 -7.40
CA VAL A 62 7.80 -6.98 -7.68
C VAL A 62 6.28 -7.06 -7.83
N PHE A 63 5.56 -5.96 -7.61
CA PHE A 63 4.10 -5.91 -7.56
C PHE A 63 3.59 -5.02 -8.70
N PRO A 64 2.92 -5.59 -9.71
CA PRO A 64 2.34 -4.80 -10.78
C PRO A 64 1.08 -4.10 -10.29
N LEU A 65 0.92 -2.83 -10.65
CA LEU A 65 -0.33 -2.11 -10.41
C LEU A 65 -1.37 -2.46 -11.49
N ASP A 66 -2.61 -2.59 -11.07
CA ASP A 66 -3.71 -2.98 -11.96
C ASP A 66 -3.92 -1.92 -13.05
N THR A 67 -3.99 -2.37 -14.30
CA THR A 67 -4.25 -1.51 -15.46
C THR A 67 -5.72 -1.47 -15.85
N TYR A 68 -6.57 -2.28 -15.24
CA TYR A 68 -8.00 -2.36 -15.52
C TYR A 68 -8.84 -1.37 -14.71
N VAL A 69 -8.21 -0.65 -13.79
CA VAL A 69 -8.85 0.39 -12.97
C VAL A 69 -8.10 1.70 -13.12
N GLU A 70 -8.80 2.81 -12.94
CA GLU A 70 -8.20 4.14 -13.05
C GLU A 70 -7.21 4.41 -11.92
N HIS A 71 -7.55 4.03 -10.70
CA HIS A 71 -6.75 4.29 -9.51
C HIS A 71 -6.38 2.99 -8.77
N PRO A 72 -5.35 2.26 -9.23
CA PRO A 72 -4.85 1.09 -8.50
C PRO A 72 -4.08 1.46 -7.23
N VAL A 73 -3.81 2.74 -7.00
CA VAL A 73 -3.25 3.27 -5.76
C VAL A 73 -4.25 4.24 -5.16
N ASN A 74 -4.65 4.02 -3.90
CA ASN A 74 -5.55 4.90 -3.21
C ASN A 74 -4.98 5.33 -1.86
N LEU A 75 -5.09 6.62 -1.59
CA LEU A 75 -4.73 7.23 -0.32
C LEU A 75 -6.01 7.52 0.47
N MET A 76 -5.89 7.55 1.79
CA MET A 76 -7.01 7.97 2.64
C MET A 76 -7.14 9.48 2.57
N GLU A 77 -8.29 9.97 2.15
CA GLU A 77 -8.59 11.39 2.07
C GLU A 77 -8.53 12.05 3.45
N VAL A 78 -7.97 13.25 3.51
CA VAL A 78 -7.94 14.04 4.74
C VAL A 78 -9.37 14.42 5.13
N MET A 79 -9.72 14.20 6.39
CA MET A 79 -11.07 14.50 6.91
C MET A 79 -11.39 15.99 6.77
N PRO A 80 -12.64 16.34 6.39
CA PRO A 80 -13.07 17.74 6.38
C PRO A 80 -12.86 18.38 7.76
N GLY A 81 -12.22 19.55 7.78
CA GLY A 81 -11.92 20.27 9.00
C GLY A 81 -10.56 19.96 9.63
N ASP A 82 -9.88 18.90 9.21
CA ASP A 82 -8.49 18.65 9.59
C ASP A 82 -7.56 19.58 8.81
N ASP A 83 -6.80 20.39 9.53
CA ASP A 83 -5.77 21.25 8.94
C ASP A 83 -4.43 20.51 8.95
N VAL A 84 -4.29 19.53 8.05
CA VAL A 84 -3.14 18.64 7.96
C VAL A 84 -2.54 18.69 6.57
N GLU A 85 -1.25 18.97 6.48
CA GLU A 85 -0.49 18.79 5.25
C GLU A 85 -0.02 17.34 5.14
N THR A 86 0.10 16.86 3.92
CA THR A 86 0.47 15.46 3.62
C THR A 86 1.67 15.38 2.69
N PRO A 87 2.86 15.87 3.12
CA PRO A 87 4.04 15.86 2.25
C PRO A 87 4.48 14.45 1.86
N ILE A 88 4.15 13.44 2.66
CA ILE A 88 4.46 12.05 2.35
C ILE A 88 3.76 11.56 1.07
N TRP A 89 2.63 12.15 0.71
CA TRP A 89 1.94 11.81 -0.55
C TRP A 89 2.77 12.14 -1.78
N ASP A 90 3.52 13.25 -1.73
CA ASP A 90 4.45 13.60 -2.81
C ASP A 90 5.58 12.59 -2.93
N THR A 91 6.07 12.09 -1.80
CA THR A 91 7.05 11.01 -1.76
C THR A 91 6.50 9.73 -2.40
N TYR A 92 5.26 9.36 -2.10
CA TYR A 92 4.61 8.20 -2.71
C TYR A 92 4.50 8.35 -4.23
N LYS A 93 4.11 9.52 -4.71
CA LYS A 93 4.01 9.80 -6.15
C LYS A 93 5.35 9.71 -6.84
N GLU A 94 6.42 10.21 -6.23
CA GLU A 94 7.79 10.07 -6.75
C GLU A 94 8.20 8.60 -6.88
N ILE A 95 7.89 7.79 -5.88
CA ILE A 95 8.16 6.34 -5.89
C ILE A 95 7.38 5.67 -7.01
N ILE A 96 6.09 5.94 -7.12
CA ILE A 96 5.21 5.34 -8.13
C ILE A 96 5.69 5.65 -9.54
N ARG A 97 6.15 6.88 -9.80
CA ARG A 97 6.69 7.28 -11.12
C ARG A 97 7.85 6.42 -11.57
N LYS A 98 8.62 5.83 -10.66
CA LYS A 98 9.74 4.95 -11.01
C LYS A 98 9.29 3.60 -11.58
N TYR A 99 8.09 3.16 -11.25
CA TYR A 99 7.62 1.80 -11.55
C TYR A 99 6.39 1.74 -12.45
N ASP A 100 5.69 2.85 -12.64
CA ASP A 100 4.50 2.90 -13.47
C ASP A 100 4.51 4.18 -14.34
N ASP A 101 4.51 3.98 -15.65
CA ASP A 101 4.60 5.07 -16.62
C ASP A 101 3.38 6.01 -16.61
N ARG A 102 2.26 5.57 -16.04
CA ARG A 102 1.07 6.41 -15.88
C ARG A 102 1.28 7.50 -14.82
N GLY A 103 2.28 7.32 -13.94
CA GLY A 103 2.67 8.33 -12.94
C GLY A 103 1.55 8.66 -11.96
N ASP A 104 1.37 9.95 -11.68
CA ASP A 104 0.39 10.43 -10.69
C ASP A 104 -1.06 10.09 -11.04
N ALA A 105 -1.35 9.81 -12.31
CA ALA A 105 -2.72 9.48 -12.75
C ALA A 105 -3.29 8.21 -12.09
N VAL A 106 -2.42 7.31 -11.58
CA VAL A 106 -2.86 6.09 -10.91
C VAL A 106 -3.30 6.30 -9.47
N VAL A 107 -3.04 7.48 -8.90
CA VAL A 107 -3.30 7.78 -7.49
C VAL A 107 -4.67 8.43 -7.34
N GLY A 108 -5.55 7.78 -6.58
CA GLY A 108 -6.83 8.32 -6.16
C GLY A 108 -6.88 8.47 -4.64
N ASN A 109 -8.00 8.99 -4.17
CA ASN A 109 -8.28 9.17 -2.76
C ASN A 109 -9.60 8.51 -2.39
N ILE A 110 -9.66 7.91 -1.21
CA ILE A 110 -10.86 7.29 -0.66
C ILE A 110 -11.17 7.96 0.68
N GLU A 111 -12.43 8.32 0.89
CA GLU A 111 -12.89 8.85 2.17
C GLU A 111 -12.53 7.88 3.31
N ARG A 112 -12.22 8.41 4.50
CA ARG A 112 -11.65 7.66 5.62
C ARG A 112 -12.42 6.38 5.97
N PHE A 113 -13.73 6.47 6.15
CA PHE A 113 -14.52 5.31 6.57
C PHE A 113 -14.73 4.31 5.44
N ALA A 114 -14.81 4.79 4.20
CA ALA A 114 -14.80 3.93 3.02
C ALA A 114 -13.45 3.21 2.88
N PHE A 115 -12.36 3.88 3.20
CA PHE A 115 -11.03 3.25 3.25
C PHE A 115 -11.00 2.09 4.26
N TYR A 116 -11.53 2.30 5.46
CA TYR A 116 -11.63 1.23 6.46
C TYR A 116 -12.46 0.05 5.97
N ASP A 117 -13.61 0.32 5.36
CA ASP A 117 -14.48 -0.72 4.82
C ASP A 117 -13.78 -1.54 3.74
N GLU A 118 -13.07 -0.89 2.83
CA GLU A 118 -12.29 -1.57 1.79
C GLU A 118 -11.11 -2.33 2.38
N ALA A 119 -10.43 -1.78 3.39
CA ALA A 119 -9.32 -2.45 4.06
C ALA A 119 -9.74 -3.77 4.71
N LYS A 120 -10.95 -3.86 5.24
CA LYS A 120 -11.49 -5.11 5.81
C LYS A 120 -11.58 -6.25 4.79
N THR A 121 -11.70 -5.93 3.51
CA THR A 121 -11.78 -6.91 2.42
C THR A 121 -10.44 -7.10 1.70
N ALA A 122 -9.39 -6.41 2.13
CA ALA A 122 -8.06 -6.57 1.55
C ALA A 122 -7.50 -7.96 1.81
N TYR A 123 -6.67 -8.43 0.89
CA TYR A 123 -5.97 -9.70 1.07
C TYR A 123 -4.99 -9.64 2.25
N ALA A 124 -4.25 -8.55 2.36
CA ALA A 124 -3.27 -8.35 3.41
C ALA A 124 -3.17 -6.89 3.84
N ILE A 125 -2.77 -6.69 5.09
CA ILE A 125 -2.45 -5.38 5.67
C ILE A 125 -1.05 -5.45 6.26
N ILE A 126 -0.18 -4.57 5.80
CA ILE A 126 1.16 -4.40 6.36
C ILE A 126 1.09 -3.29 7.41
N ALA A 127 1.37 -3.64 8.66
CA ALA A 127 1.44 -2.68 9.75
C ALA A 127 2.87 -2.13 9.87
N THR A 128 3.03 -0.81 9.74
CA THR A 128 4.34 -0.16 9.82
C THR A 128 4.46 0.72 11.05
N GLY A 129 5.66 1.27 11.26
CA GLY A 129 5.91 2.29 12.28
C GLY A 129 5.85 3.72 11.74
N GLU A 130 5.23 3.94 10.58
CA GLU A 130 5.14 5.26 9.97
C GLU A 130 4.39 6.25 10.88
N SER A 131 5.02 7.38 11.18
CA SER A 131 4.45 8.39 12.06
C SER A 131 3.72 9.53 11.33
N ALA A 132 3.88 9.62 10.01
CA ALA A 132 3.17 10.64 9.22
C ALA A 132 1.67 10.40 9.25
N LEU A 133 0.90 11.48 9.30
CA LEU A 133 -0.56 11.42 9.29
C LEU A 133 -1.08 11.15 7.88
N TYR A 134 -2.20 10.43 7.79
CA TYR A 134 -2.83 10.07 6.51
C TYR A 134 -1.86 9.36 5.55
N ALA A 135 -0.99 8.51 6.10
CA ALA A 135 0.07 7.86 5.36
C ALA A 135 -0.31 6.47 4.80
N ASN A 136 -1.54 6.04 4.98
CA ASN A 136 -2.03 4.75 4.52
C ASN A 136 -2.13 4.70 3.00
N VAL A 137 -1.65 3.61 2.41
CA VAL A 137 -1.68 3.38 0.96
C VAL A 137 -2.35 2.05 0.69
N MET A 138 -3.29 2.03 -0.25
CA MET A 138 -3.93 0.80 -0.72
C MET A 138 -3.52 0.56 -2.18
N LEU A 139 -2.97 -0.62 -2.45
CA LEU A 139 -2.55 -1.04 -3.79
C LEU A 139 -3.49 -2.13 -4.30
N GLN A 140 -3.87 -2.05 -5.57
CA GLN A 140 -4.60 -3.12 -6.26
C GLN A 140 -3.66 -3.81 -7.25
N LYS A 141 -3.55 -5.14 -7.10
CA LYS A 141 -2.62 -5.93 -7.90
C LYS A 141 -3.12 -6.13 -9.31
N GLY A 142 -2.23 -5.91 -10.26
CA GLY A 142 -2.44 -6.19 -11.66
C GLY A 142 -1.93 -7.56 -12.09
N VAL A 143 -1.64 -7.70 -13.37
CA VAL A 143 -1.17 -8.95 -13.97
C VAL A 143 0.24 -8.80 -14.52
N VAL A 144 1.00 -9.89 -14.46
CA VAL A 144 2.30 -10.02 -15.12
C VAL A 144 2.09 -10.85 -16.38
N THR A 145 2.52 -10.33 -17.52
CA THR A 145 2.23 -10.92 -18.83
C THR A 145 3.46 -11.42 -19.60
N ASP A 146 4.64 -11.24 -19.05
CA ASP A 146 5.93 -11.66 -19.64
C ASP A 146 6.42 -13.02 -19.16
#